data_19e212df6a1bb796b0d7bbf0304248ca
#
_entry.id   19e212df6a1bb796b0d7bbf0304248ca
#
_cell.length_a   1.000
_cell.length_b   1.000
_cell.length_c   1.000
_cell.angle_alpha   90.00
_cell.angle_beta   90.00
_cell.angle_gamma   90.00
#
_symmetry.space_group_name_H-M   'P 1'
#
loop_
_entity.id
_entity.type
_entity.pdbx_description
1 polymer ?
#
loop_
_entity_poly.entity_id
_entity_poly.type
_entity_poly.pdbx_seq_one_letter_code
_entity_poly.pdbx_strand_id
1 'polypeptide(L)'
;MKRFIPGIAILLILSLTACSAPKMLLKGPGDASNSQSEGIIRLDEGEWPVNEYTEGLPVPTGTVAWAMLDTEHGNFSISIAGIDENDYDNYMELLIQEGFSVVENVSEKIKGENYVSVGTLLSNGEKGLSISYIPDNLTIYVSFEK
;
A
#
# COMPACT_ATOMS: atom_id res chain seq x y z
N MET A 1 5.97 -54.59 61.34
CA MET A 1 4.55 -54.42 60.97
C MET A 1 4.47 -53.87 59.55
N LYS A 2 4.01 -54.67 58.61
CA LYS A 2 3.89 -54.34 57.19
C LYS A 2 2.58 -53.59 56.96
N ARG A 3 2.61 -52.42 56.30
CA ARG A 3 1.41 -51.83 55.69
C ARG A 3 1.66 -51.53 54.23
N PHE A 4 1.06 -52.31 53.41
CA PHE A 4 0.92 -52.13 51.97
C PHE A 4 -0.09 -51.00 51.71
N ILE A 5 0.24 -50.12 50.76
CA ILE A 5 -0.69 -49.19 50.18
C ILE A 5 -0.69 -49.47 48.68
N PRO A 6 -1.85 -49.77 48.07
CA PRO A 6 -1.95 -50.13 46.66
C PRO A 6 -1.85 -48.87 45.77
N GLY A 7 -1.14 -49.06 44.65
CA GLY A 7 -0.98 -48.06 43.62
C GLY A 7 -2.28 -47.75 42.87
N ILE A 8 -2.49 -46.48 42.64
CA ILE A 8 -3.51 -45.98 41.71
C ILE A 8 -2.82 -45.75 40.38
N ALA A 9 -3.09 -46.63 39.44
CA ALA A 9 -2.69 -46.45 38.03
C ALA A 9 -3.64 -45.44 37.39
N ILE A 10 -3.16 -44.22 37.11
CA ILE A 10 -3.87 -43.24 36.31
C ILE A 10 -3.59 -43.54 34.86
N LEU A 11 -4.59 -44.08 34.18
CA LEU A 11 -4.60 -44.32 32.74
C LEU A 11 -4.82 -42.99 32.03
N LEU A 12 -3.75 -42.39 31.49
CA LEU A 12 -3.80 -41.21 30.67
C LEU A 12 -4.20 -41.61 29.24
N ILE A 13 -5.47 -41.41 28.93
CA ILE A 13 -6.00 -41.58 27.57
C ILE A 13 -5.58 -40.36 26.74
N LEU A 14 -4.56 -40.53 25.91
CA LEU A 14 -4.24 -39.57 24.85
C LEU A 14 -5.32 -39.69 23.75
N SER A 15 -6.26 -38.78 23.74
CA SER A 15 -7.14 -38.53 22.60
C SER A 15 -6.37 -37.81 21.50
N LEU A 16 -5.91 -38.55 20.50
CA LEU A 16 -5.44 -38.05 19.22
C LEU A 16 -6.64 -37.44 18.46
N THR A 17 -6.88 -36.18 18.61
CA THR A 17 -7.73 -35.43 17.69
C THR A 17 -6.98 -35.27 16.37
N ALA A 18 -7.33 -36.08 15.38
CA ALA A 18 -6.92 -35.93 14.01
C ALA A 18 -7.48 -34.58 13.48
N CYS A 19 -6.63 -33.57 13.38
CA CYS A 19 -6.91 -32.41 12.57
C CYS A 19 -6.97 -32.85 11.12
N SER A 20 -8.18 -33.00 10.60
CA SER A 20 -8.45 -33.10 9.16
C SER A 20 -8.04 -31.80 8.53
N ALA A 21 -6.91 -31.76 7.80
CA ALA A 21 -6.52 -30.65 6.96
C ALA A 21 -7.62 -30.45 5.89
N PRO A 22 -8.15 -29.23 5.72
CA PRO A 22 -9.04 -28.95 4.59
C PRO A 22 -8.22 -29.13 3.30
N LYS A 23 -8.70 -29.97 2.39
CA LYS A 23 -8.20 -30.09 1.02
C LYS A 23 -8.24 -28.69 0.40
N MET A 24 -7.08 -28.07 0.21
CA MET A 24 -6.96 -26.91 -0.68
C MET A 24 -7.35 -27.37 -2.09
N LEU A 25 -8.54 -26.97 -2.49
CA LEU A 25 -8.97 -27.05 -3.88
C LEU A 25 -8.12 -26.04 -4.62
N LEU A 26 -7.17 -26.51 -5.45
CA LEU A 26 -6.44 -25.69 -6.41
C LEU A 26 -7.46 -25.11 -7.38
N LYS A 27 -7.93 -23.92 -7.10
CA LYS A 27 -8.71 -23.11 -8.05
C LYS A 27 -7.72 -22.51 -9.04
N GLY A 28 -8.01 -22.67 -10.32
CA GLY A 28 -7.17 -22.23 -11.43
C GLY A 28 -6.91 -20.73 -11.50
N PRO A 29 -6.07 -20.26 -12.45
CA PRO A 29 -5.69 -18.86 -12.57
C PRO A 29 -6.91 -18.03 -12.97
N GLY A 30 -7.42 -17.21 -12.06
CA GLY A 30 -8.57 -16.34 -12.35
C GLY A 30 -9.46 -15.99 -11.16
N ASP A 31 -8.90 -15.81 -9.96
CA ASP A 31 -9.59 -15.07 -8.91
C ASP A 31 -8.55 -14.17 -8.22
N ALA A 32 -8.53 -12.89 -8.61
CA ALA A 32 -7.93 -11.85 -7.81
C ALA A 32 -8.59 -11.92 -6.44
N SER A 33 -7.88 -12.39 -5.42
CA SER A 33 -8.36 -12.40 -4.06
C SER A 33 -8.48 -10.95 -3.62
N ASN A 34 -9.68 -10.43 -3.71
CA ASN A 34 -10.08 -9.15 -3.14
C ASN A 34 -10.04 -9.30 -1.61
N SER A 35 -8.86 -9.25 -1.01
CA SER A 35 -8.70 -9.13 0.44
C SER A 35 -8.95 -7.67 0.80
N GLN A 36 -10.22 -7.28 0.81
CA GLN A 36 -10.66 -6.03 1.41
C GLN A 36 -10.46 -6.17 2.93
N SER A 37 -9.43 -5.53 3.46
CA SER A 37 -9.44 -5.12 4.86
C SER A 37 -10.52 -4.04 5.00
N GLU A 38 -11.30 -4.05 6.08
CA GLU A 38 -12.31 -3.02 6.33
C GLU A 38 -11.69 -1.63 6.12
N GLY A 39 -12.31 -0.80 5.26
CA GLY A 39 -11.85 0.55 4.96
C GLY A 39 -10.85 0.72 3.81
N ILE A 40 -10.23 -0.34 3.28
CA ILE A 40 -9.26 -0.21 2.17
C ILE A 40 -9.80 -0.84 0.90
N ILE A 41 -9.93 -0.04 -0.16
CA ILE A 41 -10.35 -0.47 -1.49
C ILE A 41 -9.14 -0.40 -2.42
N ARG A 42 -8.76 -1.55 -3.01
CA ARG A 42 -7.81 -1.60 -4.11
C ARG A 42 -8.51 -1.35 -5.42
N LEU A 43 -7.87 -0.55 -6.27
CA LEU A 43 -8.32 -0.26 -7.63
C LEU A 43 -7.49 -1.04 -8.65
N ASP A 44 -8.03 -1.17 -9.86
CA ASP A 44 -7.40 -1.89 -10.95
C ASP A 44 -6.02 -1.29 -11.30
N GLU A 45 -5.07 -2.18 -11.59
CA GLU A 45 -3.72 -1.83 -12.01
C GLU A 45 -3.70 -1.41 -13.49
N GLY A 46 -2.73 -0.59 -13.87
CA GLY A 46 -2.45 -0.21 -15.26
C GLY A 46 -3.13 1.08 -15.71
N GLU A 47 -4.33 1.40 -15.24
CA GLU A 47 -5.08 2.59 -15.64
C GLU A 47 -5.07 3.65 -14.54
N TRP A 48 -4.98 4.93 -14.96
CA TRP A 48 -5.10 6.05 -14.04
C TRP A 48 -6.51 6.08 -13.43
N PRO A 49 -6.65 5.99 -12.11
CA PRO A 49 -7.96 5.99 -11.47
C PRO A 49 -8.64 7.36 -11.61
N VAL A 50 -9.94 7.36 -11.90
CA VAL A 50 -10.76 8.58 -12.00
C VAL A 50 -11.73 8.62 -10.82
N ASN A 51 -11.45 9.52 -9.87
CA ASN A 51 -12.27 9.73 -8.68
C ASN A 51 -12.06 11.15 -8.14
N GLU A 52 -12.72 11.50 -7.05
CA GLU A 52 -12.62 12.82 -6.41
C GLU A 52 -11.19 13.21 -5.97
N TYR A 53 -10.36 12.22 -5.60
CA TYR A 53 -8.97 12.48 -5.20
C TYR A 53 -8.07 12.81 -6.38
N THR A 54 -8.30 12.19 -7.53
CA THR A 54 -7.50 12.38 -8.75
C THR A 54 -8.03 13.46 -9.67
N GLU A 55 -9.25 13.95 -9.42
CA GLU A 55 -9.81 15.09 -10.16
C GLU A 55 -8.90 16.33 -10.02
N GLY A 56 -8.53 16.94 -11.15
CA GLY A 56 -7.60 18.07 -11.20
C GLY A 56 -6.12 17.72 -11.00
N LEU A 57 -5.77 16.43 -10.89
CA LEU A 57 -4.37 16.00 -10.95
C LEU A 57 -3.99 15.64 -12.40
N PRO A 58 -2.84 16.09 -12.89
CA PRO A 58 -2.30 15.63 -14.16
C PRO A 58 -1.98 14.13 -14.07
N VAL A 59 -2.05 13.44 -15.20
CA VAL A 59 -1.68 12.04 -15.28
C VAL A 59 -0.17 11.96 -15.52
N PRO A 60 0.61 11.36 -14.62
CA PRO A 60 2.04 11.18 -14.83
C PRO A 60 2.30 10.16 -15.95
N THR A 61 3.49 10.20 -16.53
CA THR A 61 4.01 9.11 -17.37
C THR A 61 4.18 7.84 -16.53
N GLY A 62 4.37 6.71 -17.20
CA GLY A 62 4.52 5.42 -16.52
C GLY A 62 3.23 4.63 -16.38
N THR A 63 3.24 3.60 -15.56
CA THR A 63 2.14 2.67 -15.39
C THR A 63 1.71 2.59 -13.93
N VAL A 64 0.42 2.67 -13.67
CA VAL A 64 -0.11 2.48 -12.31
C VAL A 64 0.18 1.06 -11.85
N ALA A 65 1.07 0.92 -10.88
CA ALA A 65 1.43 -0.35 -10.28
C ALA A 65 0.40 -0.81 -9.23
N TRP A 66 -0.14 0.15 -8.49
CA TRP A 66 -1.26 -0.06 -7.58
C TRP A 66 -1.91 1.27 -7.20
N ALA A 67 -3.19 1.23 -6.84
CA ALA A 67 -3.89 2.34 -6.22
C ALA A 67 -4.78 1.84 -5.09
N MET A 68 -4.91 2.64 -4.04
CA MET A 68 -5.70 2.30 -2.84
C MET A 68 -6.45 3.51 -2.32
N LEU A 69 -7.73 3.31 -2.03
CA LEU A 69 -8.58 4.25 -1.31
C LEU A 69 -8.75 3.79 0.14
N ASP A 70 -8.35 4.62 1.09
CA ASP A 70 -8.62 4.45 2.51
C ASP A 70 -9.88 5.26 2.86
N THR A 71 -11.00 4.58 2.96
CA THR A 71 -12.30 5.22 3.23
C THR A 71 -12.45 5.59 4.71
N GLU A 72 -11.67 4.98 5.60
CA GLU A 72 -11.70 5.28 7.02
C GLU A 72 -11.00 6.62 7.33
N HIS A 73 -9.87 6.87 6.69
CA HIS A 73 -9.08 8.09 6.90
C HIS A 73 -9.30 9.14 5.81
N GLY A 74 -10.05 8.83 4.76
CA GLY A 74 -10.34 9.76 3.67
C GLY A 74 -9.10 10.17 2.89
N ASN A 75 -8.28 9.20 2.47
CA ASN A 75 -7.09 9.44 1.68
C ASN A 75 -6.95 8.43 0.54
N PHE A 76 -6.12 8.77 -0.43
CA PHE A 76 -5.90 7.98 -1.62
C PHE A 76 -4.40 7.87 -1.92
N SER A 77 -3.93 6.69 -2.25
CA SER A 77 -2.53 6.43 -2.57
C SER A 77 -2.41 5.76 -3.93
N ILE A 78 -1.45 6.22 -4.73
CA ILE A 78 -1.15 5.69 -6.07
C ILE A 78 0.36 5.47 -6.16
N SER A 79 0.77 4.32 -6.67
CA SER A 79 2.16 4.05 -7.04
C SER A 79 2.26 3.82 -8.54
N ILE A 80 3.25 4.45 -9.16
CA ILE A 80 3.48 4.47 -10.60
C ILE A 80 4.90 3.96 -10.84
N ALA A 81 5.02 2.94 -11.69
CA ALA A 81 6.28 2.38 -12.12
C ALA A 81 6.72 2.95 -13.47
N GLY A 82 8.01 2.86 -13.77
CA GLY A 82 8.59 3.31 -15.03
C GLY A 82 8.76 4.83 -15.12
N ILE A 83 9.04 5.48 -13.99
CA ILE A 83 9.26 6.93 -13.86
C ILE A 83 10.75 7.20 -13.71
N ASP A 84 11.34 7.96 -14.62
CA ASP A 84 12.69 8.48 -14.46
C ASP A 84 12.70 9.88 -13.79
N GLU A 85 13.89 10.45 -13.57
CA GLU A 85 14.04 11.76 -12.93
C GLU A 85 13.43 12.89 -13.77
N ASN A 86 13.53 12.82 -15.11
CA ASN A 86 12.92 13.82 -15.98
C ASN A 86 11.40 13.74 -15.97
N ASP A 87 10.84 12.53 -15.91
CA ASP A 87 9.40 12.31 -15.76
C ASP A 87 8.89 12.87 -14.45
N TYR A 88 9.63 12.66 -13.35
CA TYR A 88 9.32 13.25 -12.06
C TYR A 88 9.33 14.78 -12.10
N ASP A 89 10.39 15.38 -12.65
CA ASP A 89 10.50 16.85 -12.76
C ASP A 89 9.36 17.44 -13.60
N ASN A 90 9.06 16.83 -14.75
CA ASN A 90 7.94 17.21 -15.60
C ASN A 90 6.59 17.12 -14.87
N TYR A 91 6.40 16.05 -14.10
CA TYR A 91 5.17 15.88 -13.32
C TYR A 91 5.02 16.98 -12.24
N MET A 92 6.11 17.32 -11.57
CA MET A 92 6.13 18.43 -10.60
C MET A 92 5.77 19.77 -11.24
N GLU A 93 6.27 20.04 -12.46
CA GLU A 93 5.92 21.25 -13.20
C GLU A 93 4.42 21.29 -13.57
N LEU A 94 3.86 20.15 -13.99
CA LEU A 94 2.42 20.05 -14.29
C LEU A 94 1.57 20.32 -13.04
N LEU A 95 1.93 19.79 -11.89
CA LEU A 95 1.22 20.05 -10.63
C LEU A 95 1.24 21.55 -10.26
N ILE A 96 2.37 22.23 -10.47
CA ILE A 96 2.46 23.67 -10.24
C ILE A 96 1.56 24.44 -11.21
N GLN A 97 1.47 24.02 -12.48
CA GLN A 97 0.55 24.61 -13.47
C GLN A 97 -0.93 24.42 -13.10
N GLU A 98 -1.27 23.28 -12.44
CA GLU A 98 -2.61 23.03 -11.89
C GLU A 98 -2.89 23.77 -10.56
N GLY A 99 -1.96 24.62 -10.11
CA GLY A 99 -2.15 25.51 -8.97
C GLY A 99 -1.64 24.97 -7.63
N PHE A 100 -0.91 23.85 -7.63
CA PHE A 100 -0.24 23.39 -6.43
C PHE A 100 1.00 24.22 -6.13
N SER A 101 1.29 24.40 -4.86
CA SER A 101 2.51 25.04 -4.36
C SER A 101 3.29 24.07 -3.50
N VAL A 102 4.60 24.08 -3.64
CA VAL A 102 5.49 23.25 -2.79
C VAL A 102 5.49 23.83 -1.38
N VAL A 103 5.11 23.01 -0.41
CA VAL A 103 5.13 23.34 1.02
C VAL A 103 6.45 22.91 1.64
N GLU A 104 6.94 21.73 1.28
CA GLU A 104 8.19 21.18 1.78
C GLU A 104 8.82 20.25 0.74
N ASN A 105 10.14 20.24 0.69
CA ASN A 105 10.91 19.31 -0.14
C ASN A 105 12.07 18.76 0.68
N VAL A 106 12.20 17.43 0.69
CA VAL A 106 13.27 16.70 1.39
C VAL A 106 13.94 15.75 0.41
N SER A 107 15.26 15.78 0.40
CA SER A 107 16.07 14.82 -0.40
C SER A 107 17.00 14.08 0.55
N GLU A 108 16.93 12.76 0.54
CA GLU A 108 17.73 11.91 1.40
C GLU A 108 18.44 10.80 0.60
N LYS A 109 19.75 10.67 0.82
CA LYS A 109 20.49 9.55 0.26
C LYS A 109 20.23 8.30 1.06
N ILE A 110 19.66 7.28 0.42
CA ILE A 110 19.38 6.00 1.06
C ILE A 110 20.67 5.25 1.36
N LYS A 111 20.87 4.90 2.62
CA LYS A 111 22.08 4.19 3.06
C LYS A 111 22.19 2.81 2.42
N GLY A 112 23.26 2.60 1.67
CA GLY A 112 23.53 1.34 0.95
C GLY A 112 23.04 1.32 -0.49
N GLU A 113 22.37 2.38 -0.95
CA GLU A 113 21.89 2.53 -2.33
C GLU A 113 22.63 3.66 -3.05
N ASN A 114 22.59 3.62 -4.39
CA ASN A 114 23.22 4.63 -5.23
C ASN A 114 22.26 5.74 -5.70
N TYR A 115 21.10 5.83 -5.11
CA TYR A 115 20.10 6.84 -5.45
C TYR A 115 19.69 7.70 -4.25
N VAL A 116 19.04 8.80 -4.56
CA VAL A 116 18.43 9.72 -3.59
C VAL A 116 16.93 9.49 -3.63
N SER A 117 16.30 9.40 -2.48
CA SER A 117 14.85 9.52 -2.34
C SER A 117 14.47 10.97 -2.22
N VAL A 118 13.46 11.40 -2.96
CA VAL A 118 12.92 12.76 -2.90
C VAL A 118 11.50 12.68 -2.35
N GLY A 119 11.22 13.45 -1.31
CA GLY A 119 9.89 13.63 -0.74
C GLY A 119 9.44 15.07 -0.89
N THR A 120 8.27 15.31 -1.47
CA THR A 120 7.72 16.65 -1.66
C THR A 120 6.30 16.73 -1.17
N LEU A 121 6.02 17.72 -0.33
CA LEU A 121 4.66 18.10 0.08
C LEU A 121 4.18 19.28 -0.75
N LEU A 122 2.98 19.16 -1.31
CA LEU A 122 2.33 20.24 -2.07
C LEU A 122 0.91 20.47 -1.54
N SER A 123 0.42 21.69 -1.75
CA SER A 123 -0.95 22.08 -1.45
C SER A 123 -1.49 23.05 -2.50
N ASN A 124 -2.78 22.95 -2.81
CA ASN A 124 -3.53 23.97 -3.54
C ASN A 124 -4.65 24.62 -2.68
N GLY A 125 -4.68 24.34 -1.37
CA GLY A 125 -5.67 24.83 -0.42
C GLY A 125 -6.96 23.98 -0.37
N GLU A 126 -7.12 23.01 -1.28
CA GLU A 126 -8.21 22.04 -1.28
C GLU A 126 -7.67 20.63 -1.06
N LYS A 127 -6.58 20.32 -1.74
CA LYS A 127 -5.88 19.00 -1.67
C LYS A 127 -4.45 19.19 -1.21
N GLY A 128 -4.03 18.33 -0.31
CA GLY A 128 -2.65 18.10 0.06
C GLY A 128 -2.10 16.87 -0.64
N LEU A 129 -0.91 16.98 -1.22
CA LEU A 129 -0.19 15.89 -1.85
C LEU A 129 1.11 15.61 -1.10
N SER A 130 1.37 14.33 -0.80
CA SER A 130 2.71 13.88 -0.43
C SER A 130 3.22 12.99 -1.55
N ILE A 131 4.29 13.44 -2.19
CA ILE A 131 4.91 12.76 -3.33
C ILE A 131 6.25 12.20 -2.89
N SER A 132 6.47 10.92 -3.14
CA SER A 132 7.76 10.27 -2.93
C SER A 132 8.27 9.70 -4.24
N TYR A 133 9.50 10.09 -4.61
CA TYR A 133 10.18 9.58 -5.79
C TYR A 133 11.45 8.84 -5.41
N ILE A 134 11.61 7.68 -5.99
CA ILE A 134 12.87 6.93 -6.12
C ILE A 134 12.98 6.49 -7.58
N PRO A 135 14.18 6.19 -8.12
CA PRO A 135 14.31 5.70 -9.50
C PRO A 135 13.34 4.56 -9.80
N ASP A 136 12.65 4.66 -10.93
CA ASP A 136 11.63 3.73 -11.43
C ASP A 136 10.29 3.73 -10.66
N ASN A 137 10.13 4.53 -9.60
CA ASN A 137 8.87 4.56 -8.83
C ASN A 137 8.50 5.96 -8.31
N LEU A 138 7.25 6.33 -8.53
CA LEU A 138 6.61 7.52 -7.97
C LEU A 138 5.41 7.10 -7.13
N THR A 139 5.35 7.51 -5.88
CA THR A 139 4.17 7.32 -5.03
C THR A 139 3.54 8.66 -4.71
N ILE A 140 2.24 8.76 -4.93
CA ILE A 140 1.43 9.95 -4.66
C ILE A 140 0.41 9.58 -3.58
N TYR A 141 0.40 10.34 -2.51
CA TYR A 141 -0.61 10.29 -1.47
C TYR A 141 -1.44 11.57 -1.54
N VAL A 142 -2.76 11.43 -1.59
CA VAL A 142 -3.71 12.54 -1.74
C VAL A 142 -4.65 12.58 -0.55
N SER A 143 -4.83 13.76 0.02
CA SER A 143 -5.83 14.02 1.06
C SER A 143 -6.53 15.35 0.82
N PHE A 144 -7.75 15.51 1.30
CA PHE A 144 -8.42 16.81 1.33
C PHE A 144 -7.96 17.61 2.55
N GLU A 145 -7.70 18.90 2.33
CA GLU A 145 -7.39 19.83 3.41
C GLU A 145 -8.69 20.26 4.09
N LYS A 146 -8.65 20.42 5.42
CA LYS A 146 -9.83 20.77 6.24
C LYS A 146 -9.82 22.23 6.62
#